data_ba269e3ad4774b710a2c9046bfefc3b9
#
_entry.id   ba269e3ad4774b710a2c9046bfefc3b9
#
_cell.length_a   1.000
_cell.length_b   1.000
_cell.length_c   1.000
_cell.angle_alpha   90.00
_cell.angle_beta   90.00
_cell.angle_gamma   90.00
#
_symmetry.space_group_name_H-M   'P 1'
#
loop_
_entity.id
_entity.type
_entity.pdbx_description
1 polymer ?
#
loop_
_entity_poly.entity_id
_entity_poly.type
_entity_poly.pdbx_seq_one_letter_code
_entity_poly.pdbx_strand_id
1 'polypeptide(L)'
;MPTLAHIMDTLSDDKSLALFNTIALNGGNSTLLISKLSLTRKQYYSKISRMIKNGLIKRSNGRLSLSAFGKIIYQAHLTMGQAIEFYWKLKAVDSLEITDIPAERYDEIVQHIIGYGDMAKFITKSIKQEEYAAAVM
;
A
#
# COMPACT_ATOMS: atom_id res chain seq x y z
N MET A 1 11.31 -14.93 -8.69
CA MET A 1 10.81 -13.56 -8.77
C MET A 1 9.34 -13.51 -8.36
N PRO A 2 8.95 -12.66 -7.42
CA PRO A 2 7.55 -12.59 -7.00
C PRO A 2 6.67 -11.96 -8.08
N THR A 3 5.41 -12.35 -8.12
CA THR A 3 4.40 -11.69 -8.95
C THR A 3 3.55 -10.77 -8.08
N LEU A 4 2.86 -9.82 -8.71
CA LEU A 4 1.93 -8.94 -7.99
C LEU A 4 0.87 -9.75 -7.25
N ALA A 5 0.33 -10.79 -7.89
CA ALA A 5 -0.67 -11.67 -7.26
C ALA A 5 -0.11 -12.35 -6.01
N HIS A 6 1.13 -12.84 -6.04
CA HIS A 6 1.78 -13.44 -4.88
C HIS A 6 1.97 -12.44 -3.73
N ILE A 7 2.34 -11.21 -4.06
CA ILE A 7 2.51 -10.15 -3.05
C ILE A 7 1.16 -9.82 -2.41
N MET A 8 0.13 -9.61 -3.21
CA MET A 8 -1.21 -9.32 -2.70
C MET A 8 -1.77 -10.46 -1.85
N ASP A 9 -1.58 -11.70 -2.30
CA ASP A 9 -2.01 -12.87 -1.54
C ASP A 9 -1.28 -12.99 -0.20
N THR A 10 0.02 -12.73 -0.18
CA THR A 10 0.84 -12.76 1.05
C THR A 10 0.35 -11.76 2.09
N LEU A 11 -0.18 -10.61 1.66
CA LEU A 11 -0.65 -9.52 2.52
C LEU A 11 -2.19 -9.45 2.62
N SER A 12 -2.90 -10.50 2.20
CA SER A 12 -4.37 -10.44 2.04
C SER A 12 -5.18 -10.58 3.32
N ASP A 13 -4.57 -11.02 4.42
CA ASP A 13 -5.27 -11.20 5.69
C ASP A 13 -4.83 -10.16 6.72
N ASP A 14 -5.70 -9.87 7.68
CA ASP A 14 -5.47 -8.83 8.70
C ASP A 14 -4.19 -9.06 9.51
N LYS A 15 -3.91 -10.30 9.88
CA LYS A 15 -2.73 -10.63 10.68
C LYS A 15 -1.43 -10.46 9.88
N SER A 16 -1.43 -10.82 8.61
CA SER A 16 -0.27 -10.61 7.74
C SER A 16 -0.03 -9.12 7.50
N LEU A 17 -1.06 -8.33 7.25
CA LEU A 17 -0.94 -6.88 7.14
C LEU A 17 -0.41 -6.25 8.44
N ALA A 18 -0.96 -6.64 9.60
CA ALA A 18 -0.51 -6.14 10.89
C ALA A 18 0.95 -6.50 11.15
N LEU A 19 1.36 -7.71 10.80
CA LEU A 19 2.74 -8.16 10.94
C LEU A 19 3.69 -7.36 10.05
N PHE A 20 3.33 -7.17 8.78
CA PHE A 20 4.11 -6.38 7.83
C PHE A 20 4.24 -4.93 8.28
N ASN A 21 3.15 -4.31 8.73
CA ASN A 21 3.15 -2.94 9.26
C ASN A 21 4.03 -2.80 10.50
N THR A 22 3.95 -3.75 11.41
CA THR A 22 4.74 -3.71 12.63
C THR A 22 6.23 -3.82 12.32
N ILE A 23 6.61 -4.70 11.41
CA ILE A 23 8.00 -4.82 10.96
C ILE A 23 8.47 -3.53 10.27
N ALA A 24 7.62 -2.92 9.46
CA ALA A 24 7.93 -1.67 8.77
C ALA A 24 8.21 -0.52 9.74
N LEU A 25 7.42 -0.41 10.79
CA LEU A 25 7.51 0.71 11.74
C LEU A 25 8.62 0.53 12.77
N ASN A 26 8.77 -0.66 13.32
CA ASN A 26 9.64 -0.89 14.47
C ASN A 26 10.68 -1.99 14.28
N GLY A 27 10.51 -2.84 13.27
CA GLY A 27 11.23 -4.10 13.21
C GLY A 27 10.85 -4.98 14.40
N GLY A 28 11.69 -5.91 14.75
CA GLY A 28 11.51 -6.66 15.98
C GLY A 28 12.00 -8.09 15.93
N ASN A 29 11.96 -8.73 17.09
CA ASN A 29 12.25 -10.15 17.21
C ASN A 29 10.96 -10.97 17.26
N SER A 30 11.09 -12.28 17.04
CA SER A 30 9.94 -13.19 16.92
C SER A 30 9.09 -13.27 18.19
N THR A 31 9.69 -13.25 19.36
CA THR A 31 8.96 -13.33 20.63
C THR A 31 8.02 -12.15 20.79
N LEU A 32 8.52 -10.95 20.55
CA LEU A 32 7.73 -9.72 20.67
C LEU A 32 6.58 -9.68 19.67
N LEU A 33 6.85 -10.03 18.42
CA LEU A 33 5.86 -10.00 17.34
C LEU A 33 4.75 -11.04 17.56
N ILE A 34 5.10 -12.24 17.98
CA ILE A 34 4.13 -13.30 18.29
C ILE A 34 3.19 -12.85 19.40
N SER A 35 3.75 -12.32 20.49
CA SER A 35 2.98 -11.86 21.64
C SER A 35 2.07 -10.68 21.28
N LYS A 36 2.63 -9.66 20.62
CA LYS A 36 1.91 -8.43 20.28
C LYS A 36 0.73 -8.67 19.34
N LEU A 37 0.87 -9.59 18.37
CA LEU A 37 -0.14 -9.84 17.35
C LEU A 37 -1.03 -11.05 17.65
N SER A 38 -0.88 -11.65 18.82
CA SER A 38 -1.66 -12.82 19.23
C SER A 38 -1.62 -13.96 18.21
N LEU A 39 -0.42 -14.23 17.67
CA LEU A 39 -0.19 -15.30 16.72
C LEU A 39 0.25 -16.57 17.42
N THR A 40 -0.09 -17.73 16.85
CA THR A 40 0.61 -18.97 17.22
C THR A 40 2.00 -18.95 16.58
N ARG A 41 2.93 -19.73 17.13
CA ARG A 41 4.27 -19.86 16.54
C ARG A 41 4.19 -20.37 15.10
N LYS A 42 3.32 -21.32 14.85
CA LYS A 42 3.11 -21.88 13.51
C LYS A 42 2.64 -20.82 12.53
N GLN A 43 1.64 -20.02 12.91
CA GLN A 43 1.12 -18.92 12.10
C GLN A 43 2.22 -17.88 11.81
N TYR A 44 2.95 -17.49 12.85
CA TYR A 44 4.02 -16.51 12.73
C TYR A 44 5.10 -16.97 11.73
N TYR A 45 5.65 -18.17 11.93
CA TYR A 45 6.73 -18.66 11.06
C TYR A 45 6.26 -18.92 9.63
N SER A 46 5.02 -19.35 9.46
CA SER A 46 4.43 -19.50 8.12
C SER A 46 4.34 -18.18 7.38
N LYS A 47 3.86 -17.13 8.06
CA LYS A 47 3.72 -15.79 7.47
C LYS A 47 5.08 -15.16 7.18
N ILE A 48 6.02 -15.24 8.12
CA ILE A 48 7.39 -14.72 7.95
C ILE A 48 8.09 -15.42 6.78
N SER A 49 7.98 -16.74 6.70
CA SER A 49 8.57 -17.51 5.62
C SER A 49 8.06 -17.08 4.25
N ARG A 50 6.76 -16.84 4.12
CA ARG A 50 6.16 -16.35 2.87
C ARG A 50 6.65 -14.94 2.52
N MET A 51 6.75 -14.05 3.52
CA MET A 51 7.23 -12.69 3.31
C MET A 51 8.70 -12.67 2.88
N ILE A 52 9.53 -13.51 3.48
CA ILE A 52 10.94 -13.65 3.09
C ILE A 52 11.03 -14.23 1.66
N LYS A 53 10.29 -15.28 1.38
CA LYS A 53 10.28 -15.94 0.07
C LYS A 53 9.89 -14.96 -1.05
N ASN A 54 8.94 -14.09 -0.77
CA ASN A 54 8.48 -13.08 -1.72
C ASN A 54 9.32 -11.79 -1.71
N GLY A 55 10.40 -11.75 -0.95
CA GLY A 55 11.35 -10.66 -0.97
C GLY A 55 10.92 -9.40 -0.22
N LEU A 56 9.86 -9.48 0.59
CA LEU A 56 9.32 -8.30 1.30
C LEU A 56 10.13 -7.91 2.53
N ILE A 57 10.63 -8.90 3.24
CA ILE A 57 11.39 -8.70 4.48
C ILE A 57 12.71 -9.47 4.43
N LYS A 58 13.64 -9.04 5.26
CA LYS A 58 14.93 -9.69 5.44
C LYS A 58 15.23 -9.84 6.91
N ARG A 59 16.06 -10.82 7.24
CA ARG A 59 16.55 -11.05 8.59
C ARG A 59 18.02 -10.68 8.67
N SER A 60 18.35 -9.85 9.66
CA SER A 60 19.73 -9.44 9.91
C SER A 60 19.96 -9.38 11.41
N ASN A 61 20.96 -10.13 11.90
CA ASN A 61 21.30 -10.19 13.32
C ASN A 61 20.09 -10.56 14.21
N GLY A 62 19.26 -11.51 13.76
CA GLY A 62 18.08 -11.97 14.49
C GLY A 62 16.90 -11.00 14.47
N ARG A 63 17.01 -9.88 13.77
CA ARG A 63 15.93 -8.89 13.65
C ARG A 63 15.37 -8.87 12.23
N LEU A 64 14.08 -8.62 12.15
CA LEU A 64 13.39 -8.48 10.87
C LEU A 64 13.28 -7.02 10.46
N SER A 65 13.45 -6.76 9.18
CA SER A 65 13.29 -5.42 8.60
C SER A 65 12.79 -5.55 7.16
N LEU A 66 12.25 -4.48 6.62
CA LEU A 66 11.84 -4.46 5.22
C LEU A 66 13.07 -4.50 4.31
N SER A 67 12.98 -5.27 3.24
CA SER A 67 13.90 -5.17 2.11
C SER A 67 13.66 -3.84 1.37
N ALA A 68 14.56 -3.47 0.45
CA ALA A 68 14.32 -2.32 -0.43
C ALA A 68 13.00 -2.49 -1.21
N PHE A 69 12.77 -3.68 -1.75
CA PHE A 69 11.52 -4.04 -2.41
C PHE A 69 10.31 -3.88 -1.46
N GLY A 70 10.43 -4.41 -0.24
CA GLY A 70 9.39 -4.31 0.78
C GLY A 70 9.05 -2.88 1.15
N LYS A 71 10.02 -1.97 1.14
CA LYS A 71 9.77 -0.54 1.40
C LYS A 71 8.90 0.09 0.31
N ILE A 72 9.11 -0.27 -0.94
CA ILE A 72 8.28 0.21 -2.05
C ILE A 72 6.85 -0.35 -1.95
N ILE A 73 6.72 -1.64 -1.64
CA ILE A 73 5.41 -2.27 -1.45
C ILE A 73 4.67 -1.64 -0.26
N TYR A 74 5.40 -1.32 0.82
CA TYR A 74 4.81 -0.65 1.98
C TYR A 74 4.25 0.73 1.60
N GLN A 75 4.96 1.51 0.79
CA GLN A 75 4.46 2.80 0.31
C GLN A 75 3.19 2.65 -0.54
N ALA A 76 3.15 1.66 -1.41
CA ALA A 76 1.95 1.36 -2.20
C ALA A 76 0.77 1.00 -1.31
N HIS A 77 1.00 0.18 -0.29
CA HIS A 77 0.00 -0.20 0.69
C HIS A 77 -0.52 1.00 1.49
N LEU A 78 0.35 1.94 1.87
CA LEU A 78 -0.07 3.18 2.53
C LEU A 78 -0.98 4.03 1.62
N THR A 79 -0.65 4.12 0.35
CA THR A 79 -1.47 4.83 -0.64
C THR A 79 -2.86 4.22 -0.75
N MET A 80 -2.95 2.88 -0.77
CA MET A 80 -4.24 2.18 -0.77
C MET A 80 -5.05 2.50 0.50
N GLY A 81 -4.40 2.54 1.66
CA GLY A 81 -5.04 2.92 2.92
C GLY A 81 -5.57 4.34 2.91
N GLN A 82 -4.82 5.29 2.35
CA GLN A 82 -5.27 6.66 2.17
C GLN A 82 -6.49 6.76 1.24
N ALA A 83 -6.52 5.97 0.17
CA ALA A 83 -7.66 5.93 -0.73
C ALA A 83 -8.92 5.43 -0.02
N ILE A 84 -8.79 4.44 0.86
CA ILE A 84 -9.90 3.94 1.68
C ILE A 84 -10.38 5.02 2.66
N GLU A 85 -9.45 5.71 3.32
CA GLU A 85 -9.77 6.81 4.24
C GLU A 85 -10.54 7.93 3.54
N PHE A 86 -10.18 8.25 2.29
CA PHE A 86 -10.80 9.31 1.50
C PHE A 86 -11.92 8.82 0.57
N TYR A 87 -12.42 7.62 0.80
CA TYR A 87 -13.38 6.97 -0.10
C TYR A 87 -14.54 7.88 -0.52
N TRP A 88 -15.19 8.55 0.44
CA TRP A 88 -16.34 9.41 0.15
C TRP A 88 -15.94 10.69 -0.58
N LYS A 89 -14.76 11.24 -0.30
CA LYS A 89 -14.22 12.39 -1.03
C LYS A 89 -13.92 12.03 -2.49
N LEU A 90 -13.38 10.82 -2.70
CA LEU A 90 -13.12 10.31 -4.05
C LEU A 90 -14.43 10.08 -4.82
N LYS A 91 -15.48 9.62 -4.15
CA LYS A 91 -16.81 9.51 -4.73
C LYS A 91 -17.37 10.88 -5.14
N ALA A 92 -17.11 11.92 -4.34
CA ALA A 92 -17.50 13.28 -4.69
C ALA A 92 -16.78 13.76 -5.96
N VAL A 93 -15.50 13.38 -6.13
CA VAL A 93 -14.74 13.70 -7.35
C VAL A 93 -15.38 13.02 -8.57
N ASP A 94 -15.79 11.77 -8.46
CA ASP A 94 -16.46 11.05 -9.56
C ASP A 94 -17.70 11.80 -10.06
N SER A 95 -18.43 12.45 -9.17
CA SER A 95 -19.63 13.22 -9.53
C SER A 95 -19.33 14.44 -10.39
N LEU A 96 -18.10 14.98 -10.31
CA LEU A 96 -17.68 16.12 -11.14
C LEU A 96 -17.51 15.74 -12.63
N GLU A 97 -17.21 14.49 -12.91
CA GLU A 97 -17.00 13.99 -14.28
C GLU A 97 -18.29 14.00 -15.11
N ILE A 98 -19.44 14.04 -14.44
CA ILE A 98 -20.76 14.08 -15.08
C ILE A 98 -21.11 15.50 -15.54
N THR A 99 -20.38 16.52 -15.08
CA THR A 99 -20.63 17.92 -15.41
C THR A 99 -19.60 18.46 -16.39
N ASP A 100 -20.03 19.42 -17.25
CA ASP A 100 -19.15 20.10 -18.20
C ASP A 100 -18.31 21.16 -17.48
N ILE A 101 -17.28 20.72 -16.77
CA ILE A 101 -16.35 21.60 -16.07
C ILE A 101 -15.06 21.69 -16.89
N PRO A 102 -14.52 22.90 -17.15
CA PRO A 102 -13.20 23.03 -17.78
C PRO A 102 -12.11 22.30 -16.98
N ALA A 103 -11.14 21.70 -17.68
CA ALA A 103 -10.10 20.89 -17.07
C ALA A 103 -9.34 21.60 -15.96
N GLU A 104 -9.03 22.90 -16.14
CA GLU A 104 -8.33 23.68 -15.12
C GLU A 104 -9.14 23.83 -13.84
N ARG A 105 -10.45 24.06 -13.99
CA ARG A 105 -11.35 24.17 -12.85
C ARG A 105 -11.60 22.84 -12.16
N TYR A 106 -11.60 21.76 -12.93
CA TYR A 106 -11.69 20.40 -12.39
C TYR A 106 -10.51 20.12 -11.44
N ASP A 107 -9.29 20.42 -11.88
CA ASP A 107 -8.09 20.20 -11.07
C ASP A 107 -8.12 21.01 -9.76
N GLU A 108 -8.56 22.27 -9.83
CA GLU A 108 -8.71 23.12 -8.63
C GLU A 108 -9.71 22.54 -7.65
N ILE A 109 -10.86 22.05 -8.14
CA ILE A 109 -11.91 21.47 -7.29
C ILE A 109 -11.43 20.18 -6.65
N VAL A 110 -10.76 19.31 -7.41
CA VAL A 110 -10.17 18.07 -6.89
C VAL A 110 -9.19 18.36 -5.75
N GLN A 111 -8.30 19.33 -5.96
CA GLN A 111 -7.34 19.73 -4.92
C GLN A 111 -8.03 20.29 -3.69
N HIS A 112 -9.13 21.00 -3.86
CA HIS A 112 -9.91 21.53 -2.75
C HIS A 112 -10.61 20.43 -1.94
N ILE A 113 -11.10 19.39 -2.61
CA ILE A 113 -11.80 18.27 -1.96
C ILE A 113 -10.83 17.33 -1.25
N ILE A 114 -9.74 16.96 -1.92
CA ILE A 114 -8.80 15.92 -1.47
C ILE A 114 -7.61 16.53 -0.73
N GLY A 115 -7.28 17.77 -1.05
CA GLY A 115 -6.09 18.44 -0.55
C GLY A 115 -4.94 18.40 -1.56
N TYR A 116 -3.90 19.19 -1.25
CA TYR A 116 -2.70 19.26 -2.08
C TYR A 116 -1.77 18.11 -1.69
N GLY A 117 -1.74 17.07 -2.47
CA GLY A 117 -0.87 15.93 -2.21
C GLY A 117 -0.76 15.00 -3.39
N ASP A 118 -0.08 13.88 -3.18
CA ASP A 118 0.16 12.90 -4.25
C ASP A 118 -1.13 12.29 -4.77
N MET A 119 -2.13 12.09 -3.91
CA MET A 119 -3.42 11.54 -4.29
C MET A 119 -4.13 12.43 -5.31
N ALA A 120 -4.17 13.74 -5.09
CA ALA A 120 -4.74 14.68 -6.05
C ALA A 120 -3.99 14.65 -7.38
N LYS A 121 -2.67 14.54 -7.35
CA LYS A 121 -1.85 14.42 -8.57
C LYS A 121 -2.17 13.17 -9.37
N PHE A 122 -2.44 12.05 -8.71
CA PHE A 122 -2.82 10.80 -9.36
C PHE A 122 -4.12 10.95 -10.15
N ILE A 123 -5.09 11.66 -9.60
CA ILE A 123 -6.41 11.85 -10.23
C ILE A 123 -6.35 12.84 -11.38
N THR A 124 -5.68 13.99 -11.18
CA THR A 124 -5.59 15.06 -12.17
C THR A 124 -4.70 14.70 -13.36
N LYS A 125 -3.81 13.73 -13.19
CA LYS A 125 -2.93 13.21 -14.25
C LYS A 125 -3.38 11.85 -14.79
N SER A 126 -4.67 11.53 -14.72
CA SER A 126 -5.19 10.23 -15.13
C SER A 126 -4.83 9.84 -16.57
N ILE A 127 -4.88 10.78 -17.52
CA ILE A 127 -4.51 10.53 -18.93
C ILE A 127 -3.04 10.11 -19.04
N LYS A 128 -2.14 10.79 -18.31
CA LYS A 128 -0.72 10.43 -18.30
C LYS A 128 -0.45 9.08 -17.64
N GLN A 129 -1.25 8.70 -16.67
CA GLN A 129 -1.17 7.39 -16.04
C GLN A 129 -1.54 6.26 -17.00
N GLU A 130 -2.57 6.45 -17.83
CA GLU A 130 -2.96 5.49 -18.85
C GLU A 130 -1.83 5.29 -19.87
N GLU A 131 -1.22 6.36 -20.33
CA GLU A 131 -0.05 6.29 -21.21
C GLU A 131 1.11 5.55 -20.57
N TYR A 132 1.37 5.82 -19.30
CA TYR A 132 2.44 5.14 -18.55
C TYR A 132 2.15 3.65 -18.38
N ALA A 133 0.94 3.28 -18.02
CA ALA A 133 0.54 1.88 -17.87
C ALA A 133 0.66 1.13 -19.20
N ALA A 134 0.27 1.74 -20.32
CA ALA A 134 0.43 1.16 -21.63
C ALA A 134 1.89 0.95 -22.02
N ALA A 135 2.77 1.86 -21.62
CA ALA A 135 4.20 1.75 -21.91
C ALA A 135 4.90 0.66 -21.09
N VAL A 136 4.39 0.37 -19.88
CA VAL A 136 4.97 -0.62 -18.96
C VAL A 136 4.45 -2.03 -19.22
N MET A 137 3.27 -2.16 -19.78
CA MET A 137 2.67 -3.43 -20.14
C MET A 137 3.09 -3.87 -21.53
#